data_6840575f2fe6419360d0b0ae44fb517c
#
_entry.id   6840575f2fe6419360d0b0ae44fb517c
#
_cell.length_a   1.000
_cell.length_b   1.000
_cell.length_c   1.000
_cell.angle_alpha   90.00
_cell.angle_beta   90.00
_cell.angle_gamma   90.00
#
_symmetry.space_group_name_H-M   'P 1'
#
loop_
_entity.id
_entity.type
_entity.pdbx_description
1 polymer ?
#
loop_
_entity_poly.entity_id
_entity_poly.type
_entity_poly.pdbx_seq_one_letter_code
_entity_poly.pdbx_strand_id
1 'polypeptide(L)'
;MAFLAALSIPLSRVVPTVAARRTSQQPLVAGFLACYVTGCVCMLAAPRQTAWLSMLLAGIGGGAFPLALTLIGLRTRSAANTAALSAVTQSAGYLFAGCGPVLVGVLHGATGGWTWPFVLLFAGLVLFAVSGWAAARPRFADDDIR
;
A
#
# COMPACT_ATOMS: atom_id res chain seq x y z
N MET A 1 4.41 0.03 18.03
CA MET A 1 4.83 -1.05 17.12
C MET A 1 3.98 -2.32 17.28
N ALA A 2 3.79 -2.86 18.50
CA ALA A 2 2.96 -4.07 18.72
C ALA A 2 1.51 -3.96 18.21
N PHE A 3 0.89 -2.79 18.31
CA PHE A 3 -0.47 -2.56 17.84
C PHE A 3 -0.61 -2.68 16.30
N LEU A 4 0.35 -2.17 15.54
CA LEU A 4 0.37 -2.30 14.07
C LEU A 4 0.57 -3.75 13.65
N ALA A 5 1.44 -4.48 14.36
CA ALA A 5 1.64 -5.92 14.13
C ALA A 5 0.38 -6.73 14.44
N ALA A 6 -0.32 -6.42 15.54
CA ALA A 6 -1.58 -7.07 15.90
C ALA A 6 -2.68 -6.86 14.84
N LEU A 7 -2.71 -5.71 14.19
CA LEU A 7 -3.69 -5.40 13.15
C LEU A 7 -3.36 -6.10 11.81
N SER A 8 -2.09 -6.36 11.54
CA SER A 8 -1.64 -7.02 10.30
C SER A 8 -2.08 -8.49 10.22
N ILE A 9 -2.21 -9.20 11.36
CA ILE A 9 -2.60 -10.61 11.40
C ILE A 9 -4.02 -10.83 10.86
N PRO A 10 -5.08 -10.15 11.37
CA PRO A 10 -6.42 -10.31 10.81
C PRO A 10 -6.51 -9.83 9.36
N LEU A 11 -5.83 -8.72 9.01
CA LEU A 11 -5.82 -8.21 7.64
C LEU A 11 -5.20 -9.21 6.65
N SER A 12 -4.13 -9.90 7.01
CA SER A 12 -3.48 -10.90 6.15
C SER A 12 -4.38 -12.11 5.84
N ARG A 13 -5.40 -12.38 6.67
CA ARG A 13 -6.39 -13.46 6.45
C ARG A 13 -7.65 -12.96 5.76
N VAL A 14 -8.17 -11.82 6.20
CA VAL A 14 -9.46 -11.28 5.70
C VAL A 14 -9.32 -10.71 4.30
N VAL A 15 -8.26 -9.96 4.02
CA VAL A 15 -8.06 -9.29 2.72
C VAL A 15 -8.01 -10.30 1.55
N PRO A 16 -7.21 -11.39 1.60
CA PRO A 16 -7.20 -12.38 0.52
C PRO A 16 -8.56 -13.05 0.29
N THR A 17 -9.28 -13.39 1.38
CA THR A 17 -10.59 -14.05 1.26
C THR A 17 -11.64 -13.14 0.66
N VAL A 18 -11.65 -11.86 1.02
CA VAL A 18 -12.57 -10.87 0.44
C VAL A 18 -12.19 -10.55 -1.00
N ALA A 19 -10.89 -10.40 -1.29
CA ALA A 19 -10.41 -10.12 -2.64
C ALA A 19 -10.73 -11.27 -3.62
N ALA A 20 -10.55 -12.52 -3.20
CA ALA A 20 -10.84 -13.68 -4.03
C ALA A 20 -12.33 -13.83 -4.40
N ARG A 21 -13.24 -13.31 -3.56
CA ARG A 21 -14.69 -13.36 -3.79
C ARG A 21 -15.23 -12.24 -4.67
N ARG A 22 -14.40 -11.23 -4.99
CA ARG A 22 -14.83 -10.05 -5.77
C ARG A 22 -14.28 -10.12 -7.19
N THR A 23 -15.09 -9.74 -8.16
CA THR A 23 -14.69 -9.59 -9.57
C THR A 23 -13.75 -8.42 -9.78
N SER A 24 -13.92 -7.34 -9.01
CA SER A 24 -13.02 -6.18 -9.02
C SER A 24 -12.55 -5.87 -7.59
N GLN A 25 -11.26 -5.64 -7.44
CA GLN A 25 -10.64 -5.30 -6.18
C GLN A 25 -10.46 -3.78 -5.98
N GLN A 26 -10.94 -2.97 -6.93
CA GLN A 26 -10.89 -1.49 -6.85
C GLN A 26 -11.49 -0.90 -5.57
N PRO A 27 -12.63 -1.39 -5.03
CA PRO A 27 -13.17 -0.89 -3.77
C PRO A 27 -12.25 -1.12 -2.56
N LEU A 28 -11.47 -2.21 -2.57
CA LEU A 28 -10.48 -2.48 -1.52
C LEU A 28 -9.31 -1.51 -1.60
N VAL A 29 -8.80 -1.26 -2.82
CA VAL A 29 -7.75 -0.26 -3.06
C VAL A 29 -8.23 1.14 -2.62
N ALA A 30 -9.45 1.53 -2.98
CA ALA A 30 -10.04 2.80 -2.58
C ALA A 30 -10.17 2.91 -1.06
N GLY A 31 -10.60 1.85 -0.38
CA GLY A 31 -10.70 1.81 1.09
C GLY A 31 -9.36 2.00 1.78
N PHE A 32 -8.32 1.28 1.34
CA PHE A 32 -6.98 1.41 1.91
C PHE A 32 -6.36 2.78 1.61
N LEU A 33 -6.56 3.31 0.39
CA LEU A 33 -6.12 4.65 0.03
C LEU A 33 -6.80 5.71 0.91
N ALA A 34 -8.11 5.61 1.11
CA ALA A 34 -8.86 6.50 1.98
C ALA A 34 -8.33 6.47 3.43
N CYS A 35 -8.02 5.28 3.97
CA CYS A 35 -7.41 5.15 5.28
C CYS A 35 -6.05 5.87 5.36
N TYR A 36 -5.18 5.68 4.37
CA TYR A 36 -3.89 6.36 4.34
C TYR A 36 -4.03 7.88 4.24
N VAL A 37 -4.85 8.38 3.29
CA VAL A 37 -5.08 9.81 3.10
C VAL A 37 -5.65 10.43 4.38
N THR A 38 -6.70 9.82 4.94
CA THR A 38 -7.31 10.33 6.18
C THR A 38 -6.32 10.32 7.34
N GLY A 39 -5.52 9.25 7.49
CA GLY A 39 -4.47 9.18 8.51
C GLY A 39 -3.43 10.30 8.35
N CYS A 40 -2.96 10.57 7.13
CA CYS A 40 -2.02 11.66 6.86
C CYS A 40 -2.65 13.04 7.15
N VAL A 41 -3.90 13.27 6.71
CA VAL A 41 -4.61 14.54 6.96
C VAL A 41 -4.83 14.76 8.46
N CYS A 42 -5.25 13.73 9.20
CA CYS A 42 -5.38 13.82 10.66
C CYS A 42 -4.05 14.18 11.32
N MET A 43 -2.95 13.56 10.89
CA MET A 43 -1.63 13.83 11.44
C MET A 43 -1.16 15.26 11.16
N LEU A 44 -1.51 15.82 9.99
CA LEU A 44 -1.20 17.22 9.65
C LEU A 44 -2.06 18.22 10.43
N ALA A 45 -3.35 17.92 10.60
CA ALA A 45 -4.31 18.86 11.21
C ALA A 45 -4.13 18.98 12.72
N ALA A 46 -3.94 17.86 13.42
CA ALA A 46 -3.91 17.82 14.88
C ALA A 46 -3.03 16.67 15.41
N PRO A 47 -1.69 16.71 15.22
CA PRO A 47 -0.80 15.57 15.45
C PRO A 47 -0.88 14.99 16.87
N ARG A 48 -1.05 15.84 17.89
CA ARG A 48 -1.11 15.38 19.28
C ARG A 48 -2.42 14.68 19.63
N GLN A 49 -3.54 15.10 19.05
CA GLN A 49 -4.88 14.57 19.37
C GLN A 49 -5.23 13.35 18.50
N THR A 50 -4.72 13.31 17.27
CA THR A 50 -5.10 12.29 16.27
C THR A 50 -4.02 11.24 16.01
N ALA A 51 -2.89 11.27 16.72
CA ALA A 51 -1.78 10.34 16.51
C ALA A 51 -2.23 8.87 16.56
N TRP A 52 -3.04 8.50 17.55
CA TRP A 52 -3.56 7.14 17.69
C TRP A 52 -4.47 6.73 16.51
N LEU A 53 -5.34 7.67 16.06
CA LEU A 53 -6.24 7.45 14.93
C LEU A 53 -5.44 7.33 13.62
N SER A 54 -4.45 8.19 13.42
CA SER A 54 -3.55 8.13 12.26
C SER A 54 -2.80 6.81 12.20
N MET A 55 -2.31 6.30 13.34
CA MET A 55 -1.67 4.99 13.42
C MET A 55 -2.65 3.85 13.13
N LEU A 56 -3.88 3.91 13.63
CA LEU A 56 -4.92 2.93 13.34
C LEU A 56 -5.24 2.88 11.85
N LEU A 57 -5.47 4.04 11.24
CA LEU A 57 -5.78 4.16 9.82
C LEU A 57 -4.61 3.70 8.94
N ALA A 58 -3.37 4.06 9.29
CA ALA A 58 -2.18 3.57 8.60
C ALA A 58 -2.05 2.04 8.72
N GLY A 59 -2.37 1.47 9.89
CA GLY A 59 -2.39 0.03 10.09
C GLY A 59 -3.43 -0.69 9.23
N ILE A 60 -4.65 -0.14 9.12
CA ILE A 60 -5.69 -0.66 8.21
C ILE A 60 -5.25 -0.51 6.76
N GLY A 61 -4.70 0.65 6.38
CA GLY A 61 -4.14 0.90 5.05
C GLY A 61 -3.05 -0.12 4.67
N GLY A 62 -2.30 -0.63 5.66
CA GLY A 62 -1.33 -1.71 5.50
C GLY A 62 -1.91 -3.00 4.90
N GLY A 63 -3.23 -3.17 4.91
CA GLY A 63 -3.94 -4.23 4.18
C GLY A 63 -3.75 -4.18 2.66
N ALA A 64 -3.24 -3.08 2.12
CA ALA A 64 -2.83 -2.98 0.72
C ALA A 64 -1.70 -3.97 0.37
N PHE A 65 -0.82 -4.31 1.31
CA PHE A 65 0.26 -5.26 1.08
C PHE A 65 -0.26 -6.71 0.83
N PRO A 66 -1.04 -7.33 1.74
CA PRO A 66 -1.63 -8.63 1.46
C PRO A 66 -2.59 -8.61 0.26
N LEU A 67 -3.25 -7.49 -0.05
CA LEU A 67 -4.01 -7.34 -1.28
C LEU A 67 -3.12 -7.45 -2.51
N ALA A 68 -1.99 -6.75 -2.55
CA ALA A 68 -1.04 -6.80 -3.66
C ALA A 68 -0.53 -8.23 -3.91
N LEU A 69 -0.15 -8.96 -2.85
CA LEU A 69 0.26 -10.37 -2.96
C LEU A 69 -0.87 -11.27 -3.50
N THR A 70 -2.10 -11.02 -3.06
CA THR A 70 -3.27 -11.75 -3.55
C THR A 70 -3.52 -11.47 -5.03
N LEU A 71 -3.38 -10.21 -5.46
CA LEU A 71 -3.54 -9.83 -6.88
C LEU A 71 -2.53 -10.53 -7.78
N ILE A 72 -1.28 -10.71 -7.35
CA ILE A 72 -0.28 -11.46 -8.10
C ILE A 72 -0.80 -12.87 -8.41
N GLY A 73 -1.28 -13.59 -7.38
CA GLY A 73 -1.84 -14.93 -7.57
C GLY A 73 -3.11 -14.97 -8.42
N LEU A 74 -4.00 -13.97 -8.28
CA LEU A 74 -5.24 -13.90 -9.05
C LEU A 74 -5.04 -13.47 -10.53
N ARG A 75 -3.89 -12.90 -10.87
CA ARG A 75 -3.61 -12.36 -12.20
C ARG A 75 -2.66 -13.22 -13.03
N THR A 76 -2.22 -14.35 -12.51
CA THR A 76 -1.34 -15.31 -13.19
C THR A 76 -2.00 -16.67 -13.28
N ARG A 77 -1.75 -17.39 -14.39
CA ARG A 77 -2.34 -18.72 -14.68
C ARG A 77 -1.39 -19.86 -14.37
N SER A 78 -0.09 -19.59 -14.16
CA SER A 78 0.92 -20.61 -13.87
C SER A 78 1.74 -20.25 -12.63
N ALA A 79 2.20 -21.27 -11.90
CA ALA A 79 3.06 -21.10 -10.73
C ALA A 79 4.39 -20.39 -11.10
N ALA A 80 4.94 -20.65 -12.28
CA ALA A 80 6.16 -20.01 -12.76
C ALA A 80 5.95 -18.50 -12.98
N ASN A 81 4.85 -18.11 -13.62
CA ASN A 81 4.51 -16.70 -13.86
C ASN A 81 4.19 -15.98 -12.54
N THR A 82 3.51 -16.65 -11.60
CA THR A 82 3.27 -16.14 -10.25
C THR A 82 4.60 -15.85 -9.54
N ALA A 83 5.54 -16.78 -9.57
CA ALA A 83 6.84 -16.62 -8.94
C ALA A 83 7.65 -15.49 -9.57
N ALA A 84 7.70 -15.41 -10.89
CA ALA A 84 8.40 -14.36 -11.62
C ALA A 84 7.81 -12.98 -11.35
N LEU A 85 6.49 -12.82 -11.44
CA LEU A 85 5.81 -11.55 -11.16
C LEU A 85 5.99 -11.14 -9.70
N SER A 86 5.90 -12.10 -8.77
CA SER A 86 6.14 -11.86 -7.34
C SER A 86 7.57 -11.39 -7.09
N ALA A 87 8.57 -12.03 -7.67
CA ALA A 87 9.97 -11.66 -7.53
C ALA A 87 10.23 -10.23 -8.00
N VAL A 88 9.78 -9.88 -9.20
CA VAL A 88 9.97 -8.53 -9.77
C VAL A 88 9.24 -7.49 -8.93
N THR A 89 7.96 -7.73 -8.61
CA THR A 89 7.14 -6.77 -7.86
C THR A 89 7.68 -6.54 -6.46
N GLN A 90 8.11 -7.60 -5.75
CA GLN A 90 8.62 -7.46 -4.39
C GLN A 90 10.02 -6.84 -4.38
N SER A 91 10.89 -7.20 -5.32
CA SER A 91 12.23 -6.59 -5.42
C SER A 91 12.15 -5.08 -5.66
N ALA A 92 11.34 -4.67 -6.63
CA ALA A 92 11.10 -3.25 -6.90
C ALA A 92 10.43 -2.57 -5.69
N GLY A 93 9.40 -3.19 -5.11
CA GLY A 93 8.68 -2.65 -3.96
C GLY A 93 9.56 -2.45 -2.73
N TYR A 94 10.43 -3.41 -2.40
CA TYR A 94 11.35 -3.28 -1.27
C TYR A 94 12.45 -2.25 -1.51
N LEU A 95 12.92 -2.10 -2.76
CA LEU A 95 13.86 -1.04 -3.11
C LEU A 95 13.24 0.35 -2.87
N PHE A 96 12.02 0.58 -3.35
CA PHE A 96 11.30 1.83 -3.09
C PHE A 96 10.99 2.03 -1.60
N ALA A 97 10.56 0.99 -0.90
CA ALA A 97 10.27 1.05 0.53
C ALA A 97 11.53 1.36 1.36
N GLY A 98 12.69 0.82 0.99
CA GLY A 98 13.96 1.10 1.64
C GLY A 98 14.44 2.54 1.43
N CYS A 99 14.19 3.13 0.26
CA CYS A 99 14.51 4.53 -0.01
C CYS A 99 13.62 5.51 0.77
N GLY A 100 12.39 5.13 1.10
CA GLY A 100 11.41 6.01 1.73
C GLY A 100 11.90 6.70 3.00
N PRO A 101 12.31 5.96 4.04
CA PRO A 101 12.80 6.56 5.29
C PRO A 101 14.04 7.45 5.09
N VAL A 102 14.93 7.08 4.17
CA VAL A 102 16.13 7.87 3.85
C VAL A 102 15.73 9.20 3.22
N LEU A 103 14.85 9.19 2.23
CA LEU A 103 14.35 10.40 1.58
C LEU A 103 13.61 11.31 2.55
N VAL A 104 12.77 10.76 3.43
CA VAL A 104 12.09 11.51 4.49
C VAL A 104 13.11 12.18 5.41
N GLY A 105 14.13 11.45 5.86
CA GLY A 105 15.18 11.98 6.73
C GLY A 105 16.00 13.10 6.06
N VAL A 106 16.41 12.89 4.82
CA VAL A 106 17.15 13.89 4.04
C VAL A 106 16.32 15.16 3.82
N LEU A 107 15.05 15.02 3.41
CA LEU A 107 14.16 16.16 3.19
C LEU A 107 13.92 16.93 4.49
N HIS A 108 13.68 16.22 5.59
CA HIS A 108 13.50 16.85 6.90
C HIS A 108 14.76 17.60 7.34
N GLY A 109 15.93 16.99 7.22
CA GLY A 109 17.21 17.59 7.60
C GLY A 109 17.58 18.80 6.74
N ALA A 110 17.33 18.73 5.43
CA ALA A 110 17.65 19.81 4.50
C ALA A 110 16.71 21.03 4.62
N THR A 111 15.42 20.79 4.97
CA THR A 111 14.40 21.84 5.00
C THR A 111 14.03 22.31 6.39
N GLY A 112 14.47 21.61 7.43
CA GLY A 112 14.13 21.89 8.84
C GLY A 112 12.64 21.71 9.18
N GLY A 113 11.83 21.17 8.27
CA GLY A 113 10.39 21.05 8.43
C GLY A 113 9.80 19.75 7.91
N TRP A 114 8.52 19.51 8.21
CA TRP A 114 7.79 18.31 7.80
C TRP A 114 7.02 18.46 6.48
N THR A 115 6.96 19.66 5.92
CA THR A 115 6.19 19.95 4.70
C THR A 115 6.63 19.06 3.52
N TRP A 116 7.91 19.06 3.22
CA TRP A 116 8.45 18.26 2.11
C TRP A 116 8.37 16.74 2.32
N PRO A 117 8.65 16.21 3.53
CA PRO A 117 8.34 14.82 3.86
C PRO A 117 6.88 14.44 3.60
N PHE A 118 5.91 15.27 3.98
CA PHE A 118 4.51 15.01 3.67
C PHE A 118 4.18 15.10 2.18
N VAL A 119 4.78 16.04 1.44
CA VAL A 119 4.64 16.10 -0.03
C VAL A 119 5.12 14.80 -0.66
N LEU A 120 6.27 14.26 -0.22
CA LEU A 120 6.76 12.96 -0.68
C LEU A 120 5.78 11.83 -0.38
N LEU A 121 5.21 11.79 0.82
CA LEU A 121 4.21 10.78 1.20
C LEU A 121 2.95 10.88 0.33
N PHE A 122 2.42 12.09 0.11
CA PHE A 122 1.27 12.29 -0.78
C PHE A 122 1.57 11.92 -2.23
N ALA A 123 2.76 12.21 -2.73
CA ALA A 123 3.19 11.74 -4.06
C ALA A 123 3.19 10.21 -4.14
N GLY A 124 3.67 9.52 -3.10
CA GLY A 124 3.59 8.07 -2.97
C GLY A 124 2.14 7.55 -2.94
N LEU A 125 1.22 8.25 -2.28
CA LEU A 125 -0.21 7.89 -2.27
C LEU A 125 -0.86 8.08 -3.65
N VAL A 126 -0.47 9.09 -4.41
CA VAL A 126 -0.93 9.26 -5.80
C VAL A 126 -0.42 8.11 -6.66
N LEU A 127 0.85 7.74 -6.54
CA LEU A 127 1.41 6.59 -7.24
C LEU A 127 0.68 5.29 -6.86
N PHE A 128 0.41 5.08 -5.57
CA PHE A 128 -0.38 3.95 -5.08
C PHE A 128 -1.81 3.97 -5.65
N ALA A 129 -2.47 5.13 -5.71
CA ALA A 129 -3.81 5.26 -6.28
C ALA A 129 -3.84 4.84 -7.74
N VAL A 130 -2.92 5.36 -8.56
CA VAL A 130 -2.87 5.08 -10.02
C VAL A 130 -2.51 3.62 -10.27
N SER A 131 -1.42 3.13 -9.70
CA SER A 131 -0.93 1.76 -9.92
C SER A 131 -1.87 0.72 -9.30
N GLY A 132 -2.35 0.95 -8.08
CA GLY A 132 -3.28 0.06 -7.39
C GLY A 132 -4.63 -0.02 -8.10
N TRP A 133 -5.14 1.10 -8.61
CA TRP A 133 -6.38 1.12 -9.39
C TRP A 133 -6.24 0.36 -10.71
N ALA A 134 -5.11 0.51 -11.39
CA ALA A 134 -4.82 -0.23 -12.62
C ALA A 134 -4.69 -1.74 -12.36
N ALA A 135 -3.94 -2.14 -11.32
CA ALA A 135 -3.75 -3.53 -10.94
C ALA A 135 -5.04 -4.21 -10.44
N ALA A 136 -5.96 -3.44 -9.85
CA ALA A 136 -7.23 -3.97 -9.33
C ALA A 136 -8.29 -4.25 -10.41
N ARG A 137 -8.05 -3.86 -11.68
CA ARG A 137 -8.93 -4.20 -12.80
C ARG A 137 -8.85 -5.70 -13.12
N PRO A 138 -9.96 -6.35 -13.54
CA PRO A 138 -9.96 -7.78 -13.88
C PRO A 138 -9.24 -8.02 -15.22
N ARG A 139 -7.90 -8.17 -15.16
CA ARG A 139 -7.01 -8.48 -16.29
C ARG A 139 -6.03 -9.56 -15.87
N PHE A 140 -5.62 -10.43 -16.80
CA PHE A 140 -4.53 -11.39 -16.57
C PHE A 140 -3.23 -10.82 -17.11
N ALA A 141 -2.15 -10.91 -16.34
CA ALA A 141 -0.82 -10.48 -16.77
C ALA A 141 -0.30 -11.33 -17.93
N ASP A 142 -0.76 -12.58 -18.03
CA ASP A 142 -0.38 -13.51 -19.10
C ASP A 142 -0.92 -13.09 -20.48
N ASP A 143 -1.94 -12.24 -20.55
CA ASP A 143 -2.54 -11.79 -21.80
C ASP A 143 -1.72 -10.66 -22.46
N ASP A 144 -0.85 -9.98 -21.69
CA ASP A 144 -0.02 -8.86 -22.15
C ASP A 144 1.37 -9.32 -22.67
N ILE A 145 1.69 -10.64 -22.57
CA ILE A 145 3.01 -11.22 -22.94
C ILE A 145 2.97 -11.93 -24.31
N ARG A 146 1.91 -11.76 -25.09
CA ARG A 146 1.78 -12.34 -26.44
C ARG A 146 2.15 -11.35 -27.53
#